data_97aa460d7998a23f0da04c0ed6ff562a
#
_entry.id   97aa460d7998a23f0da04c0ed6ff562a
#
_cell.length_a   1.000
_cell.length_b   1.000
_cell.length_c   1.000
_cell.angle_alpha   90.00
_cell.angle_beta   90.00
_cell.angle_gamma   90.00
#
_symmetry.space_group_name_H-M   'P 1'
#
loop_
_entity.id
_entity.type
_entity.pdbx_description
1 polymer ?
#
loop_
_entity_poly.entity_id
_entity_poly.type
_entity_poly.pdbx_seq_one_letter_code
_entity_poly.pdbx_strand_id
1 'polypeptide(L)'
;SIGLHQRDNERLIKSLQRLVEAENTVIVVEHDKDIMLACNHLVDIGPGAGINGGEIVASGKPKQLKSKKTITSDYLYGRSQIKVPKKRRIIDPDQMIHVKGARGNNLKNVDLSIPLGVFTCVTGVSGSGKSTLINQTIFPLTHNYVYRGKRKVMPYESIEGLERIDKV
;
A
#
# COMPACT_ATOMS: atom_id res chain seq x y z
N SER A 1 3.52 8.91 -4.19
CA SER A 1 2.12 8.59 -3.76
C SER A 1 2.04 7.53 -2.65
N ILE A 2 3.11 7.34 -1.85
CA ILE A 2 3.11 6.33 -0.77
C ILE A 2 1.95 6.60 0.20
N GLY A 3 0.97 5.66 0.26
CA GLY A 3 -0.16 5.72 1.18
C GLY A 3 -1.34 6.59 0.74
N LEU A 4 -1.35 7.11 -0.47
CA LEU A 4 -2.51 7.82 -1.01
C LEU A 4 -3.58 6.84 -1.50
N HIS A 5 -4.85 7.17 -1.23
CA HIS A 5 -5.99 6.47 -1.80
C HIS A 5 -6.19 6.90 -3.27
N GLN A 6 -6.79 6.05 -4.10
CA GLN A 6 -7.04 6.35 -5.52
C GLN A 6 -7.73 7.72 -5.74
N ARG A 7 -8.65 8.10 -4.87
CA ARG A 7 -9.30 9.42 -4.88
C ARG A 7 -8.32 10.58 -4.63
N ASP A 8 -7.29 10.35 -3.82
CA ASP A 8 -6.27 11.37 -3.53
C ASP A 8 -5.31 11.50 -4.70
N ASN A 9 -5.06 10.42 -5.46
CA ASN A 9 -4.26 10.45 -6.70
C ASN A 9 -4.92 11.35 -7.76
N GLU A 10 -6.24 11.31 -7.94
CA GLU A 10 -6.93 12.20 -8.88
C GLU A 10 -6.76 13.67 -8.51
N ARG A 11 -6.82 14.00 -7.21
CA ARG A 11 -6.60 15.37 -6.73
C ARG A 11 -5.16 15.82 -6.95
N LEU A 12 -4.20 14.92 -6.69
CA LEU A 12 -2.79 15.18 -6.93
C LEU A 12 -2.53 15.44 -8.41
N ILE A 13 -3.03 14.59 -9.32
CA ILE A 13 -2.91 14.77 -10.77
C ILE A 13 -3.45 16.13 -11.20
N LYS A 14 -4.66 16.51 -10.75
CA LYS A 14 -5.24 17.82 -11.06
C LYS A 14 -4.39 18.99 -10.55
N SER A 15 -3.79 18.85 -9.36
CA SER A 15 -2.91 19.88 -8.81
C SER A 15 -1.62 20.03 -9.61
N LEU A 16 -1.01 18.90 -10.02
CA LEU A 16 0.17 18.90 -10.88
C LEU A 16 -0.12 19.51 -12.26
N GLN A 17 -1.28 19.19 -12.85
CA GLN A 17 -1.72 19.77 -14.13
C GLN A 17 -1.91 21.29 -14.05
N ARG A 18 -2.53 21.78 -12.96
CA ARG A 18 -2.66 23.25 -12.74
C ARG A 18 -1.30 23.96 -12.64
N LEU A 19 -0.30 23.32 -12.03
CA LEU A 19 1.04 23.90 -11.99
C LEU A 19 1.64 24.03 -13.41
N VAL A 20 1.43 23.02 -14.25
CA VAL A 20 1.87 23.08 -15.67
C VAL A 20 1.11 24.14 -16.44
N GLU A 21 -0.22 24.28 -16.24
CA GLU A 21 -1.07 25.32 -16.84
C GLU A 21 -0.62 26.73 -16.43
N ALA A 22 -0.03 26.87 -15.24
CA ALA A 22 0.59 28.12 -14.75
C ALA A 22 2.05 28.28 -15.23
N GLU A 23 2.41 27.71 -16.40
CA GLU A 23 3.70 27.80 -17.08
C GLU A 23 4.90 27.26 -16.29
N ASN A 24 4.66 26.40 -15.26
CA ASN A 24 5.75 25.74 -14.54
C ASN A 24 6.18 24.44 -15.23
N THR A 25 7.45 24.10 -15.10
CA THR A 25 7.95 22.76 -15.39
C THR A 25 7.85 21.91 -14.12
N VAL A 26 7.14 20.78 -14.20
CA VAL A 26 6.93 19.87 -13.08
C VAL A 26 7.63 18.55 -13.39
N ILE A 27 8.58 18.15 -12.54
CA ILE A 27 9.27 16.85 -12.61
C ILE A 27 8.84 16.02 -11.39
N VAL A 28 8.33 14.82 -11.66
CA VAL A 28 7.83 13.91 -10.61
C VAL A 28 8.53 12.56 -10.76
N VAL A 29 9.00 12.00 -9.65
CA VAL A 29 9.50 10.62 -9.59
C VAL A 29 8.37 9.77 -9.01
N GLU A 30 7.76 8.96 -9.84
CA GLU A 30 6.58 8.19 -9.47
C GLU A 30 6.54 6.81 -10.14
N HIS A 31 5.79 5.91 -9.53
CA HIS A 31 5.55 4.56 -10.01
C HIS A 31 4.05 4.22 -10.06
N ASP A 32 3.20 5.19 -9.74
CA ASP A 32 1.75 5.04 -9.84
C ASP A 32 1.30 5.10 -11.30
N LYS A 33 0.51 4.12 -11.71
CA LYS A 33 0.05 3.96 -13.08
C LYS A 33 -0.74 5.18 -13.58
N ASP A 34 -1.62 5.74 -12.76
CA ASP A 34 -2.52 6.82 -13.16
C ASP A 34 -1.73 8.12 -13.33
N ILE A 35 -0.76 8.38 -12.47
CA ILE A 35 0.17 9.52 -12.58
C ILE A 35 1.05 9.38 -13.83
N MET A 36 1.62 8.18 -14.07
CA MET A 36 2.42 7.92 -15.27
C MET A 36 1.64 8.09 -16.56
N LEU A 37 0.35 7.69 -16.59
CA LEU A 37 -0.50 7.87 -17.77
C LEU A 37 -0.99 9.31 -17.97
N ALA A 38 -1.05 10.11 -16.89
CA ALA A 38 -1.51 11.50 -16.93
C ALA A 38 -0.41 12.51 -17.30
N CYS A 39 0.87 12.13 -17.30
CA CYS A 39 1.97 13.04 -17.60
C CYS A 39 2.08 13.37 -19.09
N ASN A 40 2.68 14.52 -19.40
CA ASN A 40 2.94 14.93 -20.78
C ASN A 40 4.12 14.16 -21.40
N HIS A 41 5.11 13.81 -20.56
CA HIS A 41 6.34 13.13 -20.97
C HIS A 41 6.78 12.17 -19.88
N LEU A 42 7.08 10.93 -20.25
CA LEU A 42 7.54 9.86 -19.36
C LEU A 42 8.96 9.48 -19.73
N VAL A 43 9.83 9.38 -18.74
CA VAL A 43 11.18 8.85 -18.87
C VAL A 43 11.27 7.59 -18.00
N ASP A 44 11.59 6.47 -18.63
CA ASP A 44 11.74 5.16 -17.99
C ASP A 44 13.23 4.84 -17.84
N ILE A 45 13.64 4.59 -16.59
CA ILE A 45 15.03 4.31 -16.23
C ILE A 45 15.13 2.83 -15.82
N GLY A 46 16.07 2.12 -16.39
CA GLY A 46 16.28 0.70 -16.17
C GLY A 46 17.61 0.22 -16.76
N PRO A 47 17.67 -1.02 -17.28
CA PRO A 47 16.60 -2.03 -17.28
C PRO A 47 16.34 -2.69 -15.92
N GLY A 48 17.32 -2.65 -15.00
CA GLY A 48 17.24 -3.25 -13.67
C GLY A 48 17.50 -2.23 -12.56
N ALA A 49 17.98 -2.70 -11.41
CA ALA A 49 18.34 -1.89 -10.26
C ALA A 49 19.84 -1.98 -9.95
N GLY A 50 20.39 -0.99 -9.24
CA GLY A 50 21.81 -0.93 -8.90
C GLY A 50 22.71 -0.90 -10.14
N ILE A 51 23.72 -1.78 -10.16
CA ILE A 51 24.68 -1.88 -11.27
C ILE A 51 24.04 -2.29 -12.61
N ASN A 52 22.85 -2.86 -12.59
CA ASN A 52 22.10 -3.28 -13.78
C ASN A 52 21.06 -2.24 -14.22
N GLY A 53 21.11 -1.04 -13.69
CA GLY A 53 20.23 0.07 -13.99
C GLY A 53 20.99 1.31 -14.47
N GLY A 54 20.34 2.47 -14.40
CA GLY A 54 20.95 3.76 -14.70
C GLY A 54 20.90 4.17 -16.19
N GLU A 55 20.17 3.42 -17.01
CA GLU A 55 20.02 3.73 -18.45
C GLU A 55 18.59 4.25 -18.73
N ILE A 56 18.45 5.16 -19.70
CA ILE A 56 17.13 5.53 -20.22
C ILE A 56 16.69 4.46 -21.21
N VAL A 57 15.75 3.58 -20.78
CA VAL A 57 15.25 2.47 -21.61
C VAL A 57 14.06 2.88 -22.48
N ALA A 58 13.34 3.93 -22.09
CA ALA A 58 12.32 4.56 -22.94
C ALA A 58 12.10 6.02 -22.54
N SER A 59 11.73 6.86 -23.52
CA SER A 59 11.36 8.26 -23.30
C SER A 59 10.37 8.69 -24.35
N GLY A 60 9.36 9.51 -23.96
CA GLY A 60 8.34 10.05 -24.85
C GLY A 60 6.98 10.22 -24.19
N LYS A 61 5.97 10.56 -24.99
CA LYS A 61 4.58 10.62 -24.49
C LYS A 61 4.12 9.22 -24.04
N PRO A 62 3.31 9.08 -22.97
CA PRO A 62 2.86 7.77 -22.50
C PRO A 62 2.33 6.86 -23.63
N LYS A 63 1.49 7.39 -24.51
CA LYS A 63 0.95 6.61 -25.64
C LYS A 63 2.02 6.02 -26.56
N GLN A 64 3.17 6.69 -26.73
CA GLN A 64 4.28 6.21 -27.55
C GLN A 64 5.06 5.08 -26.89
N LEU A 65 5.06 5.03 -25.56
CA LEU A 65 5.71 3.96 -24.80
C LEU A 65 4.95 2.62 -24.91
N LYS A 66 3.69 2.64 -25.35
CA LYS A 66 2.90 1.40 -25.56
C LYS A 66 3.60 0.43 -26.52
N SER A 67 4.31 0.92 -27.52
CA SER A 67 5.06 0.10 -28.48
C SER A 67 6.43 -0.36 -27.99
N LYS A 68 6.93 0.22 -26.90
CA LYS A 68 8.23 -0.14 -26.34
C LYS A 68 8.13 -1.45 -25.54
N LYS A 69 9.22 -2.23 -25.56
CA LYS A 69 9.34 -3.49 -24.82
C LYS A 69 10.20 -3.27 -23.58
N THR A 70 9.67 -2.54 -22.60
CA THR A 70 10.30 -2.36 -21.28
C THR A 70 9.42 -2.97 -20.22
N ILE A 71 9.98 -3.33 -19.06
CA ILE A 71 9.24 -3.87 -17.92
C ILE A 71 8.11 -2.90 -17.53
N THR A 72 8.42 -1.62 -17.39
CA THR A 72 7.45 -0.57 -17.09
C THR A 72 6.31 -0.54 -18.09
N SER A 73 6.62 -0.55 -19.37
CA SER A 73 5.63 -0.55 -20.44
C SER A 73 4.74 -1.79 -20.44
N ASP A 74 5.32 -2.97 -20.15
CA ASP A 74 4.56 -4.22 -20.10
C ASP A 74 3.51 -4.22 -18.98
N TYR A 75 3.87 -3.73 -17.80
CA TYR A 75 2.91 -3.56 -16.70
C TYR A 75 1.92 -2.42 -16.93
N LEU A 76 2.39 -1.28 -17.43
CA LEU A 76 1.56 -0.09 -17.66
C LEU A 76 0.41 -0.36 -18.63
N TYR A 77 0.67 -1.14 -19.70
CA TYR A 77 -0.31 -1.48 -20.74
C TYR A 77 -0.88 -2.89 -20.63
N GLY A 78 -0.64 -3.57 -19.51
CA GLY A 78 -1.27 -4.85 -19.19
C GLY A 78 -0.76 -6.06 -19.98
N ARG A 79 0.41 -5.96 -20.65
CA ARG A 79 1.08 -7.11 -21.26
C ARG A 79 1.67 -8.05 -20.20
N SER A 80 2.10 -7.50 -19.07
CA SER A 80 2.47 -8.23 -17.87
C SER A 80 1.56 -7.84 -16.71
N GLN A 81 1.24 -8.80 -15.86
CA GLN A 81 0.44 -8.57 -14.66
C GLN A 81 0.77 -9.61 -13.58
N ILE A 82 0.66 -9.22 -12.33
CA ILE A 82 0.71 -10.15 -11.22
C ILE A 82 -0.62 -10.89 -11.19
N LYS A 83 -0.57 -12.21 -11.46
CA LYS A 83 -1.78 -13.04 -11.50
C LYS A 83 -2.41 -13.16 -10.12
N VAL A 84 -3.68 -12.81 -10.03
CA VAL A 84 -4.48 -13.07 -8.83
C VAL A 84 -4.74 -14.59 -8.73
N PRO A 85 -4.45 -15.24 -7.60
CA PRO A 85 -4.72 -16.66 -7.42
C PRO A 85 -6.20 -16.98 -7.62
N LYS A 86 -6.51 -17.98 -8.44
CA LYS A 86 -7.90 -18.43 -8.67
C LYS A 86 -8.52 -19.04 -7.40
N LYS A 87 -7.70 -19.68 -6.55
CA LYS A 87 -8.14 -20.28 -5.28
C LYS A 87 -7.49 -19.54 -4.13
N ARG A 88 -8.29 -19.01 -3.21
CA ARG A 88 -7.83 -18.39 -1.97
C ARG A 88 -7.61 -19.45 -0.89
N ARG A 89 -6.75 -19.16 0.08
CA ARG A 89 -6.63 -19.99 1.29
C ARG A 89 -7.95 -19.97 2.04
N ILE A 90 -8.34 -21.12 2.59
CA ILE A 90 -9.50 -21.24 3.47
C ILE A 90 -9.11 -20.62 4.82
N ILE A 91 -9.99 -19.78 5.34
CA ILE A 91 -9.84 -19.24 6.69
C ILE A 91 -10.28 -20.33 7.67
N ASP A 92 -9.40 -20.61 8.63
CA ASP A 92 -9.69 -21.51 9.76
C ASP A 92 -10.30 -20.66 10.88
N PRO A 93 -11.57 -20.92 11.28
CA PRO A 93 -12.23 -20.16 12.36
C PRO A 93 -11.53 -20.27 13.71
N ASP A 94 -10.79 -21.37 13.93
CA ASP A 94 -10.07 -21.60 15.18
C ASP A 94 -8.69 -20.92 15.19
N GLN A 95 -8.23 -20.39 14.06
CA GLN A 95 -6.95 -19.71 13.91
C GLN A 95 -7.16 -18.20 13.68
N MET A 96 -7.61 -17.51 14.73
CA MET A 96 -7.93 -16.08 14.67
C MET A 96 -7.41 -15.33 15.90
N ILE A 97 -7.13 -14.04 15.70
CA ILE A 97 -6.97 -13.06 16.77
C ILE A 97 -8.24 -12.24 16.83
N HIS A 98 -8.81 -12.08 18.00
CA HIS A 98 -9.98 -11.24 18.22
C HIS A 98 -9.59 -10.05 19.10
N VAL A 99 -9.71 -8.84 18.57
CA VAL A 99 -9.55 -7.58 19.32
C VAL A 99 -10.91 -6.96 19.52
N LYS A 100 -11.24 -6.57 20.74
CA LYS A 100 -12.50 -5.90 21.07
C LYS A 100 -12.25 -4.51 21.63
N GLY A 101 -13.10 -3.59 21.27
CA GLY A 101 -13.19 -2.27 21.85
C GLY A 101 -11.97 -1.38 21.61
N ALA A 102 -11.31 -1.45 20.46
CA ALA A 102 -10.20 -0.57 20.12
C ALA A 102 -10.66 0.90 20.02
N ARG A 103 -10.04 1.82 20.82
CA ARG A 103 -10.50 3.21 21.02
C ARG A 103 -9.42 4.27 20.82
N GLY A 104 -8.28 3.92 20.22
CA GLY A 104 -7.22 4.89 20.01
C GLY A 104 -7.59 5.97 18.97
N ASN A 105 -7.22 7.21 19.21
CA ASN A 105 -7.44 8.34 18.31
C ASN A 105 -8.91 8.43 17.83
N ASN A 106 -9.15 8.24 16.53
CA ASN A 106 -10.49 8.31 15.92
C ASN A 106 -11.24 6.97 15.88
N LEU A 107 -10.71 5.90 16.48
CA LEU A 107 -11.39 4.60 16.55
C LEU A 107 -12.60 4.68 17.49
N LYS A 108 -13.73 4.18 17.02
CA LYS A 108 -15.01 4.22 17.72
C LYS A 108 -15.38 2.85 18.27
N ASN A 109 -14.60 2.37 19.24
CA ASN A 109 -14.85 1.07 19.89
C ASN A 109 -14.91 -0.09 18.87
N VAL A 110 -13.84 -0.22 18.08
CA VAL A 110 -13.79 -1.12 16.93
C VAL A 110 -13.44 -2.54 17.38
N ASP A 111 -14.26 -3.50 16.96
CA ASP A 111 -13.97 -4.92 17.06
C ASP A 111 -13.39 -5.42 15.75
N LEU A 112 -12.36 -6.27 15.82
CA LEU A 112 -11.71 -6.84 14.65
C LEU A 112 -11.28 -8.28 14.91
N SER A 113 -11.62 -9.16 13.96
CA SER A 113 -11.13 -10.54 13.91
C SER A 113 -10.13 -10.69 12.76
N ILE A 114 -8.93 -11.14 13.06
CA ILE A 114 -7.83 -11.31 12.08
C ILE A 114 -7.56 -12.80 11.92
N PRO A 115 -7.80 -13.37 10.74
CA PRO A 115 -7.44 -14.76 10.46
C PRO A 115 -5.92 -14.92 10.34
N LEU A 116 -5.38 -15.95 10.98
CA LEU A 116 -3.97 -16.30 10.91
C LEU A 116 -3.66 -17.16 9.66
N GLY A 117 -2.40 -17.20 9.25
CA GLY A 117 -1.94 -18.02 8.13
C GLY A 117 -2.42 -17.56 6.75
N VAL A 118 -3.09 -16.41 6.65
CA VAL A 118 -3.57 -15.83 5.39
C VAL A 118 -3.05 -14.40 5.19
N PHE A 119 -3.08 -13.93 3.95
CA PHE A 119 -2.76 -12.54 3.64
C PHE A 119 -4.01 -11.67 3.85
N THR A 120 -3.99 -10.86 4.90
CA THR A 120 -5.07 -9.92 5.24
C THR A 120 -4.68 -8.51 4.84
N CYS A 121 -5.56 -7.81 4.12
CA CYS A 121 -5.38 -6.42 3.72
C CYS A 121 -6.32 -5.51 4.48
N VAL A 122 -5.77 -4.47 5.12
CA VAL A 122 -6.55 -3.43 5.81
C VAL A 122 -6.56 -2.17 4.96
N THR A 123 -7.73 -1.79 4.46
CA THR A 123 -7.91 -0.69 3.51
C THR A 123 -8.80 0.42 4.06
N GLY A 124 -8.85 1.53 3.37
CA GLY A 124 -9.68 2.70 3.70
C GLY A 124 -8.98 4.02 3.37
N VAL A 125 -9.72 5.12 3.39
CA VAL A 125 -9.19 6.47 3.10
C VAL A 125 -8.08 6.88 4.07
N SER A 126 -7.24 7.82 3.66
CA SER A 126 -6.21 8.39 4.56
C SER A 126 -6.88 8.98 5.81
N GLY A 127 -6.27 8.79 7.00
CA GLY A 127 -6.84 9.26 8.25
C GLY A 127 -8.00 8.44 8.82
N SER A 128 -8.43 7.32 8.20
CA SER A 128 -9.56 6.50 8.69
C SER A 128 -9.29 5.70 9.96
N GLY A 129 -8.06 5.67 10.46
CA GLY A 129 -7.69 4.97 11.69
C GLY A 129 -6.95 3.64 11.47
N LYS A 130 -6.63 3.25 10.23
CA LYS A 130 -5.89 2.00 9.92
C LYS A 130 -4.60 1.85 10.71
N SER A 131 -3.75 2.87 10.68
CA SER A 131 -2.47 2.88 11.40
C SER A 131 -2.67 2.87 12.92
N THR A 132 -3.71 3.51 13.43
CA THR A 132 -4.06 3.45 14.84
C THR A 132 -4.45 2.05 15.25
N LEU A 133 -5.29 1.38 14.47
CA LEU A 133 -5.74 0.02 14.75
C LEU A 133 -4.59 -0.99 14.62
N ILE A 134 -3.84 -0.96 13.52
CA ILE A 134 -2.80 -1.95 13.25
C ILE A 134 -1.49 -1.60 13.96
N ASN A 135 -0.90 -0.42 13.68
CA ASN A 135 0.47 -0.12 14.14
C ASN A 135 0.53 0.35 15.60
N GLN A 136 -0.56 0.95 16.13
CA GLN A 136 -0.58 1.50 17.48
C GLN A 136 -1.38 0.66 18.49
N THR A 137 -2.18 -0.31 18.02
CA THR A 137 -2.97 -1.21 18.88
C THR A 137 -2.53 -2.66 18.70
N ILE A 138 -2.75 -3.27 17.54
CA ILE A 138 -2.56 -4.71 17.34
C ILE A 138 -1.08 -5.09 17.32
N PHE A 139 -0.25 -4.40 16.53
CA PHE A 139 1.17 -4.69 16.44
C PHE A 139 1.89 -4.62 17.81
N PRO A 140 1.75 -3.54 18.62
CA PRO A 140 2.39 -3.53 19.94
C PRO A 140 1.81 -4.56 20.91
N LEU A 141 0.52 -4.94 20.82
CA LEU A 141 -0.06 -6.03 21.62
C LEU A 141 0.60 -7.37 21.30
N THR A 142 0.61 -7.76 20.03
CA THR A 142 1.21 -9.02 19.57
C THR A 142 2.71 -9.06 19.85
N HIS A 143 3.42 -7.95 19.58
CA HIS A 143 4.86 -7.82 19.87
C HIS A 143 5.16 -7.97 21.35
N ASN A 144 4.40 -7.30 22.23
CA ASN A 144 4.61 -7.39 23.67
C ASN A 144 4.38 -8.81 24.19
N TYR A 145 3.39 -9.51 23.66
CA TYR A 145 3.10 -10.90 24.01
C TYR A 145 4.26 -11.82 23.60
N VAL A 146 4.65 -11.78 22.32
CA VAL A 146 5.66 -12.70 21.74
C VAL A 146 7.06 -12.42 22.29
N TYR A 147 7.46 -11.15 22.36
CA TYR A 147 8.84 -10.77 22.72
C TYR A 147 8.97 -10.22 24.14
N ARG A 148 7.93 -10.35 24.99
CA ARG A 148 7.91 -9.78 26.35
C ARG A 148 8.24 -8.29 26.36
N GLY A 149 7.82 -7.57 25.32
CA GLY A 149 8.08 -6.14 25.13
C GLY A 149 7.23 -5.26 26.03
N LYS A 150 7.54 -3.94 26.03
CA LYS A 150 6.79 -2.92 26.79
C LYS A 150 6.37 -1.75 25.88
N ARG A 151 6.02 -2.03 24.64
CA ARG A 151 5.55 -1.01 23.71
C ARG A 151 4.23 -0.45 24.20
N LYS A 152 4.06 0.87 24.07
CA LYS A 152 2.79 1.53 24.37
C LYS A 152 1.72 1.02 23.42
N VAL A 153 0.57 0.68 23.98
CA VAL A 153 -0.62 0.20 23.25
C VAL A 153 -1.72 1.25 23.39
N MET A 154 -2.45 1.50 22.30
CA MET A 154 -3.64 2.33 22.37
C MET A 154 -4.77 1.61 23.12
N PRO A 155 -5.73 2.34 23.71
CA PRO A 155 -6.80 1.75 24.51
C PRO A 155 -7.63 0.72 23.73
N TYR A 156 -7.91 -0.41 24.34
CA TYR A 156 -8.75 -1.49 23.86
C TYR A 156 -9.44 -2.16 25.06
N GLU A 157 -10.40 -3.02 24.82
CA GLU A 157 -11.14 -3.75 25.88
C GLU A 157 -10.49 -5.11 26.15
N SER A 158 -10.39 -5.95 25.13
CA SER A 158 -9.79 -7.29 25.26
C SER A 158 -9.14 -7.75 23.96
N ILE A 159 -8.26 -8.76 24.09
CA ILE A 159 -7.67 -9.47 22.96
C ILE A 159 -7.59 -10.96 23.29
N GLU A 160 -7.93 -11.80 22.31
CA GLU A 160 -7.91 -13.26 22.39
C GLU A 160 -7.09 -13.85 21.22
N GLY A 161 -6.54 -15.05 21.38
CA GLY A 161 -5.81 -15.76 20.30
C GLY A 161 -4.33 -15.42 20.19
N LEU A 162 -3.76 -14.68 21.15
CA LEU A 162 -2.33 -14.33 21.14
C LEU A 162 -1.43 -15.56 21.27
N GLU A 163 -1.88 -16.61 21.94
CA GLU A 163 -1.17 -17.88 22.13
C GLU A 163 -0.91 -18.63 20.82
N ARG A 164 -1.55 -18.24 19.74
CA ARG A 164 -1.39 -18.80 18.38
C ARG A 164 -0.32 -18.12 17.56
N ILE A 165 0.35 -17.10 18.14
CA ILE A 165 1.37 -16.31 17.45
C ILE A 165 2.73 -16.64 18.02
N ASP A 166 3.65 -17.05 17.17
CA ASP A 166 5.04 -17.35 17.53
C ASP A 166 6.02 -16.26 17.06
N LYS A 167 5.59 -15.44 16.11
CA LYS A 167 6.41 -14.36 15.52
C LYS A 167 5.56 -13.19 15.02
N VAL A 168 6.10 -11.96 15.18
CA VAL A 168 5.49 -10.69 14.72
C VAL A 168 6.51 -9.86 13.96
#